data_71b651a387759a20c8ead30629af06d3
#
_entry.id   71b651a387759a20c8ead30629af06d3
#
_cell.length_a   1.000
_cell.length_b   1.000
_cell.length_c   1.000
_cell.angle_alpha   90.00
_cell.angle_beta   90.00
_cell.angle_gamma   90.00
#
_symmetry.space_group_name_H-M   'P 1'
#
loop_
_entity.id
_entity.type
_entity.pdbx_description
1 polymer ?
#
loop_
_entity_poly.entity_id
_entity_poly.type
_entity_poly.pdbx_seq_one_letter_code
_entity_poly.pdbx_strand_id
1 'polypeptide(L)'
;MIDRILRAIRLDWTVFREIAEDQNAMSEAAIIVVVVSILSAIGAGLIAEGFFGAFLLSLLTSIIIGWIGWAVITYFVGTTLFQGKTDIPEMMRVLGYAMAPNLLGFFRFIPCVGWIIALAGGILAFIAGFIAVREAMEFDTGKAILTVLIGWVISFAITLGVGLIFGGAAAVATGL
;
A
#
# COMPACT_ATOMS: atom_id res chain seq x y z
N MET A 1 -9.66 -13.23 -10.55
CA MET A 1 -9.37 -11.83 -10.13
C MET A 1 -10.46 -11.24 -9.22
N ILE A 2 -11.69 -10.94 -9.68
CA ILE A 2 -12.73 -10.24 -8.86
C ILE A 2 -13.05 -10.99 -7.56
N ASP A 3 -13.23 -12.31 -7.61
CA ASP A 3 -13.46 -13.13 -6.42
C ASP A 3 -12.32 -12.99 -5.39
N ARG A 4 -11.06 -13.09 -5.84
CA ARG A 4 -9.87 -12.90 -4.98
C ARG A 4 -9.83 -11.50 -4.37
N ILE A 5 -10.21 -10.45 -5.12
CA ILE A 5 -10.31 -9.07 -4.60
C ILE A 5 -11.35 -8.99 -3.48
N LEU A 6 -12.54 -9.56 -3.68
CA LEU A 6 -13.59 -9.54 -2.66
C LEU A 6 -13.21 -10.32 -1.41
N ARG A 7 -12.53 -11.46 -1.58
CA ARG A 7 -12.01 -12.25 -0.45
C ARG A 7 -10.89 -11.50 0.29
N ALA A 8 -10.00 -10.82 -0.43
CA ALA A 8 -8.95 -9.99 0.17
C ALA A 8 -9.54 -8.82 0.99
N ILE A 9 -10.58 -8.13 0.46
CA ILE A 9 -11.30 -7.07 1.18
C ILE A 9 -12.00 -7.62 2.43
N ARG A 10 -12.50 -8.87 2.39
CA ARG A 10 -13.10 -9.57 3.53
C ARG A 10 -12.07 -10.12 4.51
N LEU A 11 -10.77 -9.90 4.26
CA LEU A 11 -9.65 -10.35 5.09
C LEU A 11 -9.57 -11.90 5.20
N ASP A 12 -9.99 -12.61 4.14
CA ASP A 12 -9.85 -14.06 4.07
C ASP A 12 -8.37 -14.43 3.92
N TRP A 13 -7.79 -15.01 4.98
CA TRP A 13 -6.38 -15.38 5.00
C TRP A 13 -6.01 -16.44 3.95
N THR A 14 -6.97 -17.31 3.57
CA THR A 14 -6.71 -18.39 2.61
C THR A 14 -6.42 -17.85 1.21
N VAL A 15 -7.02 -16.71 0.83
CA VAL A 15 -6.76 -16.11 -0.48
C VAL A 15 -5.33 -15.57 -0.58
N PHE A 16 -4.75 -15.05 0.51
CA PHE A 16 -3.38 -14.55 0.48
C PHE A 16 -2.36 -15.67 0.30
N ARG A 17 -2.60 -16.85 0.87
CA ARG A 17 -1.78 -18.04 0.61
C ARG A 17 -1.90 -18.50 -0.84
N GLU A 18 -3.11 -18.55 -1.38
CA GLU A 18 -3.36 -18.87 -2.80
C GLU A 18 -2.63 -17.90 -3.73
N ILE A 19 -2.64 -16.59 -3.43
CA ILE A 19 -1.95 -15.56 -4.21
C ILE A 19 -0.43 -15.69 -4.10
N ALA A 20 0.10 -16.01 -2.91
CA ALA A 20 1.52 -16.22 -2.69
C ALA A 20 2.07 -17.33 -3.61
N GLU A 21 1.33 -18.43 -3.74
CA GLU A 21 1.73 -19.60 -4.53
C GLU A 21 1.50 -19.39 -6.05
N ASP A 22 0.58 -18.51 -6.47
CA ASP A 22 0.22 -18.32 -7.87
C ASP A 22 1.09 -17.25 -8.56
N GLN A 23 2.08 -17.69 -9.34
CA GLN A 23 2.96 -16.77 -10.08
C GLN A 23 2.21 -15.90 -11.11
N ASN A 24 1.05 -16.34 -11.62
CA ASN A 24 0.25 -15.56 -12.56
C ASN A 24 -0.50 -14.40 -11.89
N ALA A 25 -0.62 -14.41 -10.56
CA ALA A 25 -1.28 -13.35 -9.80
C ALA A 25 -0.54 -12.01 -9.84
N MET A 26 0.72 -11.95 -10.33
CA MET A 26 1.48 -10.69 -10.44
C MET A 26 0.80 -9.68 -11.35
N SER A 27 0.31 -10.11 -12.51
CA SER A 27 -0.39 -9.21 -13.44
C SER A 27 -1.71 -8.70 -12.85
N GLU A 28 -2.44 -9.55 -12.14
CA GLU A 28 -3.67 -9.16 -11.44
C GLU A 28 -3.36 -8.16 -10.31
N ALA A 29 -2.31 -8.41 -9.51
CA ALA A 29 -1.86 -7.50 -8.45
C ALA A 29 -1.47 -6.12 -9.02
N ALA A 30 -0.71 -6.08 -10.11
CA ALA A 30 -0.34 -4.84 -10.78
C ALA A 30 -1.58 -4.04 -11.27
N ILE A 31 -2.57 -4.72 -11.87
CA ILE A 31 -3.82 -4.09 -12.29
C ILE A 31 -4.56 -3.50 -11.09
N ILE A 32 -4.68 -4.24 -9.98
CA ILE A 32 -5.33 -3.76 -8.76
C ILE A 32 -4.65 -2.50 -8.25
N VAL A 33 -3.31 -2.53 -8.14
CA VAL A 33 -2.53 -1.38 -7.66
C VAL A 33 -2.71 -0.17 -8.56
N VAL A 34 -2.64 -0.34 -9.88
CA VAL A 34 -2.83 0.76 -10.84
C VAL A 34 -4.23 1.37 -10.70
N VAL A 35 -5.27 0.54 -10.65
CA VAL A 35 -6.66 1.00 -10.48
C VAL A 35 -6.85 1.73 -9.17
N VAL A 36 -6.39 1.15 -8.06
CA VAL A 36 -6.44 1.78 -6.72
C VAL A 36 -5.70 3.11 -6.72
N SER A 37 -4.51 3.15 -7.30
CA SER A 37 -3.67 4.35 -7.35
C SER A 37 -4.30 5.46 -8.18
N ILE A 38 -4.89 5.14 -9.34
CA ILE A 38 -5.61 6.11 -10.19
C ILE A 38 -6.82 6.68 -9.44
N LEU A 39 -7.65 5.83 -8.85
CA LEU A 39 -8.84 6.28 -8.14
C LEU A 39 -8.50 7.13 -6.91
N SER A 40 -7.48 6.73 -6.15
CA SER A 40 -6.99 7.51 -5.01
C SER A 40 -6.38 8.84 -5.44
N ALA A 41 -5.64 8.85 -6.55
CA ALA A 41 -5.05 10.07 -7.12
C ALA A 41 -6.10 11.05 -7.65
N ILE A 42 -7.20 10.55 -8.26
CA ILE A 42 -8.35 11.39 -8.62
C ILE A 42 -8.96 12.02 -7.37
N GLY A 43 -9.23 11.21 -6.34
CA GLY A 43 -9.76 11.72 -5.06
C GLY A 43 -8.86 12.77 -4.40
N ALA A 44 -7.54 12.62 -4.47
CA ALA A 44 -6.58 13.60 -3.97
C ALA A 44 -6.54 14.88 -4.84
N GLY A 45 -6.58 14.72 -6.17
CA GLY A 45 -6.56 15.83 -7.11
C GLY A 45 -7.79 16.74 -7.00
N LEU A 46 -8.97 16.16 -6.71
CA LEU A 46 -10.23 16.92 -6.57
C LEU A 46 -10.26 17.87 -5.37
N ILE A 47 -9.40 17.65 -4.36
CA ILE A 47 -9.32 18.50 -3.16
C ILE A 47 -8.10 19.44 -3.17
N ALA A 48 -7.21 19.34 -4.13
CA ALA A 48 -5.98 20.12 -4.21
C ALA A 48 -6.14 21.35 -5.09
N GLU A 49 -5.40 22.43 -4.79
CA GLU A 49 -5.34 23.65 -5.62
C GLU A 49 -4.58 23.43 -6.93
N GLY A 50 -4.17 22.29 -7.30
CA GLY A 50 -3.49 21.96 -8.55
C GLY A 50 -3.73 20.50 -8.92
N PHE A 51 -4.88 20.22 -9.52
CA PHE A 51 -5.34 18.87 -9.85
C PHE A 51 -4.23 18.01 -10.49
N PHE A 52 -3.61 18.50 -11.56
CA PHE A 52 -2.65 17.72 -12.32
C PHE A 52 -1.39 17.36 -11.52
N GLY A 53 -0.85 18.32 -10.77
CA GLY A 53 0.33 18.10 -9.95
C GLY A 53 0.06 17.12 -8.81
N ALA A 54 -1.04 17.33 -8.09
CA ALA A 54 -1.45 16.46 -7.00
C ALA A 54 -1.80 15.04 -7.50
N PHE A 55 -2.46 14.92 -8.65
CA PHE A 55 -2.78 13.63 -9.28
C PHE A 55 -1.52 12.85 -9.63
N LEU A 56 -0.58 13.46 -10.38
CA LEU A 56 0.65 12.78 -10.80
C LEU A 56 1.53 12.40 -9.60
N LEU A 57 1.68 13.30 -8.65
CA LEU A 57 2.46 13.04 -7.43
C LEU A 57 1.85 11.90 -6.62
N SER A 58 0.54 11.92 -6.41
CA SER A 58 -0.19 10.86 -5.68
C SER A 58 -0.07 9.51 -6.39
N LEU A 59 -0.23 9.48 -7.71
CA LEU A 59 -0.13 8.27 -8.52
C LEU A 59 1.26 7.63 -8.42
N LEU A 60 2.30 8.42 -8.66
CA LEU A 60 3.69 7.94 -8.62
C LEU A 60 4.08 7.48 -7.21
N THR A 61 3.73 8.26 -6.18
CA THR A 61 4.01 7.93 -4.79
C THR A 61 3.30 6.64 -4.37
N SER A 62 2.04 6.45 -4.76
CA SER A 62 1.26 5.25 -4.44
C SER A 62 1.89 3.99 -5.05
N ILE A 63 2.32 4.04 -6.30
CA ILE A 63 2.90 2.87 -6.97
C ILE A 63 4.34 2.62 -6.47
N ILE A 64 5.19 3.64 -6.47
CA ILE A 64 6.62 3.46 -6.21
C ILE A 64 6.88 3.25 -4.71
N ILE A 65 6.34 4.10 -3.85
CA ILE A 65 6.58 4.02 -2.40
C ILE A 65 5.53 3.13 -1.73
N GLY A 66 4.26 3.31 -2.07
CA GLY A 66 3.15 2.61 -1.43
C GLY A 66 3.09 1.12 -1.77
N TRP A 67 3.45 0.70 -2.96
CA TRP A 67 3.45 -0.72 -3.35
C TRP A 67 4.84 -1.32 -3.41
N ILE A 68 5.68 -0.86 -4.35
CA ILE A 68 7.00 -1.45 -4.59
C ILE A 68 7.89 -1.25 -3.36
N GLY A 69 7.97 -0.03 -2.84
CA GLY A 69 8.78 0.29 -1.68
C GLY A 69 8.34 -0.49 -0.44
N TRP A 70 7.02 -0.56 -0.20
CA TRP A 70 6.50 -1.34 0.93
C TRP A 70 6.79 -2.84 0.80
N ALA A 71 6.61 -3.43 -0.39
CA ALA A 71 6.94 -4.83 -0.63
C ALA A 71 8.43 -5.13 -0.39
N VAL A 72 9.31 -4.28 -0.93
CA VAL A 72 10.77 -4.42 -0.77
C VAL A 72 11.19 -4.26 0.69
N ILE A 73 10.72 -3.21 1.38
CA ILE A 73 11.05 -2.96 2.79
C ILE A 73 10.57 -4.14 3.66
N THR A 74 9.32 -4.57 3.47
CA THR A 74 8.73 -5.68 4.25
C THR A 74 9.48 -6.99 3.98
N TYR A 75 9.86 -7.24 2.72
CA TYR A 75 10.71 -8.38 2.36
C TYR A 75 12.03 -8.37 3.12
N PHE A 76 12.78 -7.25 3.07
CA PHE A 76 14.08 -7.15 3.76
C PHE A 76 13.94 -7.28 5.27
N VAL A 77 12.96 -6.62 5.88
CA VAL A 77 12.70 -6.73 7.32
C VAL A 77 12.36 -8.17 7.71
N GLY A 78 11.42 -8.80 6.99
CA GLY A 78 10.96 -10.13 7.30
C GLY A 78 12.04 -11.21 7.11
N THR A 79 12.79 -11.15 6.03
CA THR A 79 13.83 -12.14 5.73
C THR A 79 15.07 -11.95 6.60
N THR A 80 15.51 -10.69 6.81
CA THR A 80 16.77 -10.42 7.55
C THR A 80 16.60 -10.54 9.05
N LEU A 81 15.50 -10.02 9.63
CA LEU A 81 15.30 -10.01 11.08
C LEU A 81 14.58 -11.26 11.59
N PHE A 82 13.67 -11.82 10.80
CA PHE A 82 12.78 -12.90 11.25
C PHE A 82 12.92 -14.20 10.45
N GLN A 83 13.84 -14.25 9.46
CA GLN A 83 14.13 -15.43 8.63
C GLN A 83 12.89 -15.94 7.85
N GLY A 84 12.05 -15.04 7.37
CA GLY A 84 10.90 -15.35 6.54
C GLY A 84 11.31 -15.97 5.21
N LYS A 85 10.48 -16.89 4.72
CA LYS A 85 10.70 -17.59 3.46
C LYS A 85 9.77 -17.02 2.40
N THR A 86 10.26 -16.09 1.63
CA THR A 86 9.51 -15.44 0.53
C THR A 86 10.48 -14.83 -0.46
N ASP A 87 10.00 -14.36 -1.58
CA ASP A 87 10.75 -13.53 -2.53
C ASP A 87 10.05 -12.18 -2.79
N ILE A 88 10.74 -11.24 -3.46
CA ILE A 88 10.19 -9.92 -3.74
C ILE A 88 8.95 -10.01 -4.65
N PRO A 89 8.93 -10.80 -5.74
CA PRO A 89 7.72 -10.98 -6.55
C PRO A 89 6.53 -11.51 -5.77
N GLU A 90 6.74 -12.47 -4.88
CA GLU A 90 5.68 -13.00 -4.01
C GLU A 90 5.12 -11.91 -3.09
N MET A 91 6.00 -11.17 -2.41
CA MET A 91 5.59 -10.03 -1.58
C MET A 91 4.82 -8.98 -2.38
N MET A 92 5.25 -8.67 -3.60
CA MET A 92 4.53 -7.73 -4.47
C MET A 92 3.14 -8.25 -4.83
N ARG A 93 2.97 -9.55 -5.10
CA ARG A 93 1.65 -10.14 -5.39
C ARG A 93 0.69 -9.97 -4.22
N VAL A 94 1.07 -10.46 -3.05
CA VAL A 94 0.18 -10.47 -1.88
C VAL A 94 -0.13 -9.04 -1.38
N LEU A 95 0.87 -8.15 -1.36
CA LEU A 95 0.68 -6.76 -0.95
C LEU A 95 -0.10 -5.95 -1.99
N GLY A 96 0.02 -6.29 -3.28
CA GLY A 96 -0.82 -5.69 -4.32
C GLY A 96 -2.30 -5.95 -4.09
N TYR A 97 -2.68 -7.17 -3.74
CA TYR A 97 -4.07 -7.49 -3.37
C TYR A 97 -4.48 -6.88 -2.03
N ALA A 98 -3.57 -6.77 -1.07
CA ALA A 98 -3.82 -6.10 0.20
C ALA A 98 -4.11 -4.60 0.06
N MET A 99 -3.75 -3.98 -1.08
CA MET A 99 -4.12 -2.60 -1.38
C MET A 99 -5.58 -2.43 -1.81
N ALA A 100 -6.31 -3.49 -2.14
CA ALA A 100 -7.69 -3.40 -2.63
C ALA A 100 -8.65 -2.56 -1.75
N PRO A 101 -8.62 -2.62 -0.40
CA PRO A 101 -9.48 -1.76 0.42
C PRO A 101 -9.21 -0.26 0.26
N ASN A 102 -8.03 0.15 -0.23
CA ASN A 102 -7.72 1.55 -0.51
C ASN A 102 -8.54 2.15 -1.67
N LEU A 103 -9.33 1.35 -2.40
CA LEU A 103 -10.39 1.86 -3.30
C LEU A 103 -11.33 2.85 -2.59
N LEU A 104 -11.54 2.69 -1.30
CA LEU A 104 -12.30 3.62 -0.48
C LEU A 104 -11.68 5.02 -0.42
N GLY A 105 -10.40 5.16 -0.71
CA GLY A 105 -9.69 6.44 -0.83
C GLY A 105 -10.23 7.35 -1.95
N PHE A 106 -10.92 6.78 -2.95
CA PHE A 106 -11.63 7.55 -3.97
C PHE A 106 -12.66 8.50 -3.36
N PHE A 107 -13.36 8.09 -2.32
CA PHE A 107 -14.41 8.91 -1.69
C PHE A 107 -13.88 10.05 -0.82
N ARG A 108 -12.57 10.27 -0.76
CA ARG A 108 -11.92 11.32 0.04
C ARG A 108 -12.44 12.72 -0.27
N PHE A 109 -12.93 12.96 -1.49
CA PHE A 109 -13.48 14.26 -1.92
C PHE A 109 -14.83 14.61 -1.29
N ILE A 110 -15.51 13.65 -0.65
CA ILE A 110 -16.82 13.91 0.00
C ILE A 110 -16.56 14.69 1.30
N PRO A 111 -17.11 15.92 1.46
CA PRO A 111 -16.93 16.72 2.67
C PRO A 111 -17.45 15.96 3.91
N CYS A 112 -16.78 16.12 5.04
CA CYS A 112 -17.12 15.57 6.36
C CYS A 112 -17.06 14.04 6.49
N VAL A 113 -17.34 13.26 5.45
CA VAL A 113 -17.42 11.78 5.53
C VAL A 113 -16.29 11.10 4.76
N GLY A 114 -15.80 11.71 3.69
CA GLY A 114 -14.82 11.08 2.79
C GLY A 114 -13.52 10.70 3.46
N TRP A 115 -13.03 11.51 4.41
CA TRP A 115 -11.81 11.19 5.15
C TRP A 115 -11.99 9.98 6.08
N ILE A 116 -13.18 9.79 6.66
CA ILE A 116 -13.51 8.63 7.51
C ILE A 116 -13.53 7.37 6.66
N ILE A 117 -14.16 7.43 5.48
CA ILE A 117 -14.21 6.31 4.53
C ILE A 117 -12.80 5.94 4.06
N ALA A 118 -11.98 6.93 3.71
CA ALA A 118 -10.60 6.71 3.31
C ALA A 118 -9.75 6.12 4.45
N LEU A 119 -9.95 6.59 5.68
CA LEU A 119 -9.29 6.04 6.87
C LEU A 119 -9.68 4.58 7.11
N ALA A 120 -10.97 4.25 7.00
CA ALA A 120 -11.45 2.88 7.11
C ALA A 120 -10.81 1.97 6.05
N GLY A 121 -10.70 2.45 4.80
CA GLY A 121 -10.00 1.74 3.72
C GLY A 121 -8.52 1.51 4.05
N GLY A 122 -7.83 2.50 4.58
CA GLY A 122 -6.44 2.40 5.00
C GLY A 122 -6.22 1.41 6.15
N ILE A 123 -7.10 1.41 7.14
CA ILE A 123 -7.06 0.43 8.25
C ILE A 123 -7.28 -0.99 7.72
N LEU A 124 -8.27 -1.19 6.85
CA LEU A 124 -8.52 -2.49 6.24
C LEU A 124 -7.34 -2.95 5.38
N ALA A 125 -6.74 -2.06 4.60
CA ALA A 125 -5.56 -2.38 3.80
C ALA A 125 -4.34 -2.73 4.68
N PHE A 126 -4.18 -2.05 5.82
CA PHE A 126 -3.14 -2.38 6.80
C PHE A 126 -3.32 -3.78 7.39
N ILE A 127 -4.56 -4.12 7.79
CA ILE A 127 -4.90 -5.46 8.30
C ILE A 127 -4.71 -6.52 7.20
N ALA A 128 -5.15 -6.23 5.97
CA ALA A 128 -4.94 -7.11 4.82
C ALA A 128 -3.45 -7.34 4.54
N GLY A 129 -2.63 -6.27 4.61
CA GLY A 129 -1.19 -6.34 4.47
C GLY A 129 -0.52 -7.19 5.55
N PHE A 130 -0.99 -7.08 6.80
CA PHE A 130 -0.53 -7.94 7.89
C PHE A 130 -0.82 -9.43 7.60
N ILE A 131 -2.05 -9.75 7.18
CA ILE A 131 -2.43 -11.13 6.82
C ILE A 131 -1.60 -11.61 5.63
N ALA A 132 -1.43 -10.78 4.61
CA ALA A 132 -0.63 -11.07 3.42
C ALA A 132 0.81 -11.45 3.77
N VAL A 133 1.47 -10.64 4.62
CA VAL A 133 2.84 -10.89 5.09
C VAL A 133 2.92 -12.18 5.89
N ARG A 134 1.96 -12.42 6.78
CA ARG A 134 1.92 -13.64 7.59
C ARG A 134 1.85 -14.90 6.72
N GLU A 135 0.99 -14.89 5.71
CA GLU A 135 0.79 -16.06 4.85
C GLU A 135 1.97 -16.25 3.86
N ALA A 136 2.48 -15.16 3.25
CA ALA A 136 3.59 -15.23 2.30
C ALA A 136 4.92 -15.63 2.94
N MET A 137 5.18 -15.20 4.18
CA MET A 137 6.43 -15.51 4.90
C MET A 137 6.33 -16.75 5.79
N GLU A 138 5.18 -17.41 5.83
CA GLU A 138 4.89 -18.53 6.74
C GLU A 138 5.16 -18.18 8.21
N PHE A 139 4.81 -16.95 8.62
CA PHE A 139 5.08 -16.44 9.96
C PHE A 139 3.99 -16.81 10.96
N ASP A 140 4.40 -16.91 12.24
CA ASP A 140 3.46 -16.74 13.33
C ASP A 140 2.98 -15.28 13.42
N THR A 141 1.87 -15.08 14.11
CA THR A 141 1.23 -13.75 14.24
C THR A 141 2.17 -12.69 14.82
N GLY A 142 3.02 -13.06 15.78
CA GLY A 142 3.93 -12.12 16.44
C GLY A 142 5.01 -11.58 15.48
N LYS A 143 5.66 -12.46 14.73
CA LYS A 143 6.67 -12.07 13.73
C LYS A 143 6.06 -11.23 12.61
N ALA A 144 4.87 -11.59 12.13
CA ALA A 144 4.17 -10.84 11.11
C ALA A 144 3.82 -9.41 11.58
N ILE A 145 3.32 -9.25 12.81
CA ILE A 145 3.04 -7.91 13.39
C ILE A 145 4.32 -7.07 13.45
N LEU A 146 5.41 -7.62 13.98
CA LEU A 146 6.67 -6.89 14.10
C LEU A 146 7.24 -6.52 12.73
N THR A 147 7.19 -7.43 11.75
CA THR A 147 7.64 -7.16 10.38
C THR A 147 6.88 -6.01 9.75
N VAL A 148 5.55 -6.03 9.84
CA VAL A 148 4.69 -4.99 9.25
C VAL A 148 4.86 -3.65 9.98
N LEU A 149 4.94 -3.65 11.30
CA LEU A 149 5.14 -2.42 12.08
C LEU A 149 6.51 -1.78 11.79
N ILE A 150 7.58 -2.56 11.77
CA ILE A 150 8.91 -2.06 11.44
C ILE A 150 8.94 -1.55 9.99
N GLY A 151 8.39 -2.32 9.05
CA GLY A 151 8.28 -1.91 7.66
C GLY A 151 7.47 -0.61 7.49
N TRP A 152 6.38 -0.46 8.24
CA TRP A 152 5.56 0.75 8.24
C TRP A 152 6.32 1.97 8.80
N VAL A 153 7.03 1.81 9.91
CA VAL A 153 7.86 2.88 10.51
C VAL A 153 8.95 3.32 9.53
N ILE A 154 9.63 2.38 8.87
CA ILE A 154 10.65 2.70 7.86
C ILE A 154 10.02 3.42 6.68
N SER A 155 8.90 2.94 6.14
CA SER A 155 8.19 3.57 5.02
C SER A 155 7.71 4.98 5.38
N PHE A 156 7.22 5.18 6.61
CA PHE A 156 6.80 6.48 7.11
C PHE A 156 7.99 7.44 7.23
N ALA A 157 9.13 6.99 7.76
CA ALA A 157 10.34 7.79 7.85
C ALA A 157 10.87 8.21 6.48
N ILE A 158 10.85 7.30 5.49
CA ILE A 158 11.24 7.61 4.11
C ILE A 158 10.28 8.65 3.51
N THR A 159 8.98 8.47 3.65
CA THR A 159 7.97 9.39 3.13
C THR A 159 8.11 10.78 3.76
N LEU A 160 8.33 10.84 5.07
CA LEU A 160 8.57 12.09 5.79
C LEU A 160 9.86 12.78 5.29
N GLY A 161 10.96 12.01 5.15
CA GLY A 161 12.22 12.52 4.64
C GLY A 161 12.10 13.08 3.22
N VAL A 162 11.44 12.37 2.33
CA VAL A 162 11.14 12.83 0.96
C VAL A 162 10.29 14.10 0.99
N GLY A 163 9.24 14.14 1.83
CA GLY A 163 8.38 15.31 2.00
C GLY A 163 9.13 16.53 2.50
N LEU A 164 10.06 16.39 3.44
CA LEU A 164 10.88 17.49 3.96
C LEU A 164 11.86 18.01 2.91
N ILE A 165 12.49 17.13 2.13
CA ILE A 165 13.45 17.52 1.08
C ILE A 165 12.72 18.27 -0.05
N PHE A 166 11.64 17.71 -0.57
CA PHE A 166 10.93 18.31 -1.72
C PHE A 166 9.99 19.43 -1.28
N GLY A 167 9.35 19.34 -0.12
CA GLY A 167 8.51 20.41 0.44
C GLY A 167 9.33 21.62 0.88
N GLY A 168 10.49 21.39 1.52
CA GLY A 168 11.43 22.46 1.86
C GLY A 168 12.02 23.16 0.64
N ALA A 169 12.38 22.39 -0.42
CA ALA A 169 12.85 22.96 -1.68
C ALA A 169 11.79 23.82 -2.38
N ALA A 170 10.51 23.40 -2.32
CA ALA A 170 9.41 24.21 -2.86
C ALA A 170 9.19 25.50 -2.07
N ALA A 171 9.25 25.46 -0.74
CA ALA A 171 9.14 26.67 0.11
C ALA A 171 10.27 27.67 -0.15
N VAL A 172 11.51 27.19 -0.30
CA VAL A 172 12.66 28.04 -0.67
C VAL A 172 12.52 28.63 -2.07
N ALA A 173 12.02 27.87 -3.04
CA ALA A 173 11.81 28.33 -4.41
C ALA A 173 10.68 29.38 -4.54
N THR A 174 9.70 29.34 -3.63
CA THR A 174 8.57 30.31 -3.60
C THR A 174 8.82 31.51 -2.70
N GLY A 175 9.94 31.56 -1.98
CA GLY A 175 10.32 32.69 -1.13
C GLY A 175 9.50 32.85 0.15
N LEU A 176 8.89 31.74 0.64
CA LEU A 176 8.18 31.68 1.93
C LEU A 176 9.10 31.20 3.04
#